data_70173b27b1c609f377130a6f427bf1b8
#
_entry.id   70173b27b1c609f377130a6f427bf1b8
#
_cell.length_a   1.000
_cell.length_b   1.000
_cell.length_c   1.000
_cell.angle_alpha   90.00
_cell.angle_beta   90.00
_cell.angle_gamma   90.00
#
_symmetry.space_group_name_H-M   'P 1'
#
loop_
_entity.id
_entity.type
_entity.pdbx_description
1 polymer ?
#
loop_
_entity_poly.entity_id
_entity_poly.type
_entity_poly.pdbx_seq_one_letter_code
_entity_poly.pdbx_strand_id
1 'polypeptide(L)'
;VTVTADLTLADPYKEHMDKIAADGLTFVINGGETHQLTGFKTAYSADDIGIMDIVIFMTKTNQLDEALKGAAPCIGPETVLVSLMNGLGNEDKLVKAASPDRVLYGSGVLGTELPEPGKCISSPSADGLQMNFGAVEHSPLADAAGAELERLFNDGGCPCKFWDDVRPHLWQKIITNCTFNPLSAILRLKAKDIMKDMNGAGLAIQVVTECCAVATAKGCPMTASAFMTELRKSVGGGTIEDYYPSMAQDVLMFKRQTEIGTLNGAISKYGKALGIPTPANDMITKIISCIQKNYDKQYQG
;
A
#
# COMPACT_ATOMS: atom_id res chain seq x y z
N VAL A 1 20.11 2.11 -14.27
CA VAL A 1 18.93 1.27 -14.49
C VAL A 1 18.45 1.51 -15.90
N THR A 2 18.38 0.49 -16.73
CA THR A 2 17.89 0.59 -18.11
C THR A 2 16.38 0.32 -18.10
N VAL A 3 15.59 1.24 -18.64
CA VAL A 3 14.16 1.00 -18.85
C VAL A 3 14.01 -0.04 -19.95
N THR A 4 13.46 -1.21 -19.62
CA THR A 4 13.29 -2.35 -20.53
C THR A 4 11.86 -2.49 -21.05
N ALA A 5 10.97 -1.55 -20.71
CA ALA A 5 9.57 -1.48 -21.13
C ALA A 5 9.25 -0.09 -21.66
N ASP A 6 8.23 0.04 -22.52
CA ASP A 6 7.66 1.34 -22.89
C ASP A 6 6.82 1.85 -21.71
N LEU A 7 7.40 2.73 -20.90
CA LEU A 7 6.82 3.22 -19.66
C LEU A 7 6.33 4.65 -19.82
N THR A 8 5.07 4.90 -19.44
CA THR A 8 4.51 6.24 -19.31
C THR A 8 4.11 6.49 -17.87
N LEU A 9 4.61 7.58 -17.28
CA LEU A 9 4.20 8.09 -15.99
C LEU A 9 3.08 9.11 -16.19
N ALA A 10 1.93 8.89 -15.58
CA ALA A 10 0.79 9.80 -15.65
C ALA A 10 0.41 10.30 -14.25
N ASP A 11 0.44 11.63 -14.04
CA ASP A 11 0.05 12.27 -12.78
C ASP A 11 -0.47 13.68 -13.06
N PRO A 12 -1.58 14.11 -12.42
CA PRO A 12 -2.08 15.48 -12.56
C PRO A 12 -1.18 16.54 -11.93
N TYR A 13 -0.16 16.16 -11.15
CA TYR A 13 0.83 17.07 -10.59
C TYR A 13 1.78 17.59 -11.66
N LYS A 14 1.32 18.63 -12.36
CA LYS A 14 1.99 19.16 -13.56
C LYS A 14 3.47 19.49 -13.35
N GLU A 15 3.80 20.21 -12.27
CA GLU A 15 5.18 20.62 -12.00
C GLU A 15 6.13 19.42 -11.84
N HIS A 16 5.64 18.33 -11.22
CA HIS A 16 6.39 17.09 -11.08
C HIS A 16 6.62 16.42 -12.46
N MET A 17 5.57 16.33 -13.29
CA MET A 17 5.67 15.74 -14.63
C MET A 17 6.55 16.57 -15.56
N ASP A 18 6.44 17.92 -15.53
CA ASP A 18 7.30 18.82 -16.32
C ASP A 18 8.77 18.64 -15.95
N LYS A 19 9.06 18.53 -14.64
CA LYS A 19 10.44 18.35 -14.17
C LYS A 19 11.01 17.00 -14.61
N ILE A 20 10.20 15.94 -14.51
CA ILE A 20 10.61 14.61 -14.98
C ILE A 20 10.82 14.60 -16.52
N ALA A 21 9.94 15.24 -17.28
CA ALA A 21 10.05 15.33 -18.73
C ALA A 21 11.34 16.04 -19.16
N ALA A 22 11.72 17.11 -18.45
CA ALA A 22 12.89 17.92 -18.78
C ALA A 22 14.21 17.24 -18.38
N ASP A 23 14.28 16.74 -17.16
CA ASP A 23 15.54 16.34 -16.52
C ASP A 23 15.60 14.84 -16.15
N GLY A 24 14.49 14.11 -16.29
CA GLY A 24 14.34 12.76 -15.73
C GLY A 24 13.97 12.78 -14.25
N LEU A 25 13.81 11.59 -13.66
CA LEU A 25 13.51 11.40 -12.25
C LEU A 25 14.80 11.17 -11.46
N THR A 26 15.08 12.07 -10.53
CA THR A 26 16.15 11.85 -9.53
C THR A 26 15.65 10.86 -8.48
N PHE A 27 16.23 9.68 -8.46
CA PHE A 27 15.85 8.61 -7.53
C PHE A 27 16.98 8.39 -6.52
N VAL A 28 16.68 8.56 -5.25
CA VAL A 28 17.63 8.44 -4.14
C VAL A 28 17.23 7.25 -3.28
N ILE A 29 18.16 6.32 -3.08
CA ILE A 29 18.00 5.26 -2.08
C ILE A 29 18.52 5.82 -0.76
N ASN A 30 17.69 5.83 0.27
CA ASN A 30 18.03 6.40 1.59
C ASN A 30 19.30 5.72 2.16
N GLY A 31 20.32 6.53 2.41
CA GLY A 31 21.64 6.04 2.85
C GLY A 31 22.50 5.43 1.75
N GLY A 32 22.11 5.51 0.47
CA GLY A 32 22.77 4.92 -0.67
C GLY A 32 22.98 5.86 -1.84
N GLU A 33 22.89 5.30 -3.05
CA GLU A 33 23.21 5.98 -4.30
C GLU A 33 22.06 6.85 -4.80
N THR A 34 22.42 7.87 -5.58
CA THR A 34 21.50 8.69 -6.34
C THR A 34 21.56 8.28 -7.81
N HIS A 35 20.41 8.00 -8.39
CA HIS A 35 20.27 7.64 -9.80
C HIS A 35 19.46 8.69 -10.55
N GLN A 36 19.86 9.01 -11.77
CA GLN A 36 19.05 9.79 -12.70
C GLN A 36 18.37 8.85 -13.67
N LEU A 37 17.06 8.70 -13.54
CA LEU A 37 16.26 7.81 -14.36
C LEU A 37 15.66 8.59 -15.53
N THR A 38 15.88 8.08 -16.75
CA THR A 38 15.37 8.68 -17.98
C THR A 38 14.82 7.59 -18.91
N GLY A 39 14.22 7.96 -20.04
CA GLY A 39 13.76 7.01 -21.05
C GLY A 39 12.31 6.56 -20.89
N PHE A 40 11.54 7.21 -20.04
CA PHE A 40 10.09 7.05 -19.92
C PHE A 40 9.35 8.30 -20.38
N LYS A 41 8.10 8.14 -20.81
CA LYS A 41 7.21 9.23 -21.20
C LYS A 41 6.50 9.79 -19.97
N THR A 42 6.06 11.04 -20.04
CA THR A 42 5.25 11.69 -19.00
C THR A 42 3.96 12.23 -19.61
N ALA A 43 2.88 12.18 -18.83
CA ALA A 43 1.57 12.71 -19.20
C ALA A 43 0.85 13.29 -17.98
N TYR A 44 -0.04 14.27 -18.19
CA TYR A 44 -0.89 14.82 -17.12
C TYR A 44 -2.23 14.11 -17.04
N SER A 45 -2.64 13.49 -18.13
CA SER A 45 -3.86 12.69 -18.25
C SER A 45 -3.61 11.49 -19.15
N ALA A 46 -4.54 10.58 -19.22
CA ALA A 46 -4.49 9.39 -20.08
C ALA A 46 -4.97 9.64 -21.52
N ASP A 47 -5.50 10.83 -21.82
CA ASP A 47 -6.21 11.10 -23.09
C ASP A 47 -5.34 10.89 -24.34
N ASP A 48 -4.04 11.20 -24.23
CA ASP A 48 -3.08 11.11 -25.36
C ASP A 48 -2.15 9.88 -25.27
N ILE A 49 -2.34 8.99 -24.31
CA ILE A 49 -1.44 7.85 -24.09
C ILE A 49 -1.78 6.69 -25.04
N GLY A 50 -3.07 6.43 -25.25
CA GLY A 50 -3.57 5.28 -26.01
C GLY A 50 -3.71 4.02 -25.14
N ILE A 51 -4.15 2.92 -25.75
CA ILE A 51 -4.35 1.65 -25.07
C ILE A 51 -3.00 1.08 -24.61
N MET A 52 -2.96 0.64 -23.33
CA MET A 52 -1.78 0.06 -22.71
C MET A 52 -1.99 -1.43 -22.43
N ASP A 53 -0.92 -2.22 -22.42
CA ASP A 53 -0.97 -3.62 -22.02
C ASP A 53 -1.23 -3.77 -20.52
N ILE A 54 -0.60 -2.92 -19.71
CA ILE A 54 -0.69 -2.91 -18.24
C ILE A 54 -0.87 -1.49 -17.74
N VAL A 55 -1.83 -1.28 -16.83
CA VAL A 55 -2.03 -0.01 -16.11
C VAL A 55 -1.88 -0.26 -14.61
N ILE A 56 -0.87 0.37 -14.00
CA ILE A 56 -0.56 0.25 -12.57
C ILE A 56 -1.07 1.47 -11.81
N PHE A 57 -1.94 1.26 -10.84
CA PHE A 57 -2.45 2.30 -9.95
C PHE A 57 -1.60 2.37 -8.68
N MET A 58 -0.99 3.54 -8.45
CA MET A 58 -0.16 3.85 -7.27
C MET A 58 -0.63 5.12 -6.55
N THR A 59 -1.89 5.48 -6.70
CA THR A 59 -2.50 6.64 -6.04
C THR A 59 -2.82 6.37 -4.56
N LYS A 60 -3.31 7.36 -3.84
CA LYS A 60 -3.98 7.10 -2.55
C LYS A 60 -5.30 6.37 -2.81
N THR A 61 -5.65 5.40 -1.95
CA THR A 61 -6.83 4.55 -2.13
C THR A 61 -8.16 5.31 -2.24
N ASN A 62 -8.25 6.49 -1.59
CA ASN A 62 -9.43 7.36 -1.69
C ASN A 62 -9.55 8.07 -3.05
N GLN A 63 -8.48 8.08 -3.85
CA GLN A 63 -8.43 8.68 -5.20
C GLN A 63 -8.59 7.62 -6.32
N LEU A 64 -8.63 6.32 -5.98
CA LEU A 64 -8.65 5.25 -6.98
C LEU A 64 -9.85 5.32 -7.93
N ASP A 65 -11.04 5.67 -7.43
CA ASP A 65 -12.25 5.77 -8.28
C ASP A 65 -12.10 6.88 -9.34
N GLU A 66 -11.44 7.97 -8.99
CA GLU A 66 -11.14 9.07 -9.91
C GLU A 66 -10.01 8.69 -10.87
N ALA A 67 -8.95 8.05 -10.36
CA ALA A 67 -7.85 7.56 -11.18
C ALA A 67 -8.32 6.52 -12.22
N LEU A 68 -9.23 5.62 -11.86
CA LEU A 68 -9.84 4.66 -12.79
C LEU A 68 -10.62 5.35 -13.91
N LYS A 69 -11.40 6.38 -13.58
CA LYS A 69 -12.10 7.18 -14.60
C LYS A 69 -11.13 7.90 -15.52
N GLY A 70 -10.08 8.51 -14.94
CA GLY A 70 -9.04 9.18 -15.69
C GLY A 70 -8.25 8.25 -16.60
N ALA A 71 -8.02 7.00 -16.19
CA ALA A 71 -7.27 6.01 -16.95
C ALA A 71 -8.10 5.28 -18.03
N ALA A 72 -9.42 5.50 -18.09
CA ALA A 72 -10.30 4.80 -19.04
C ALA A 72 -9.82 4.83 -20.50
N PRO A 73 -9.22 5.92 -21.05
CA PRO A 73 -8.68 5.93 -22.40
C PRO A 73 -7.53 4.94 -22.64
N CYS A 74 -6.85 4.50 -21.57
CA CYS A 74 -5.75 3.53 -21.65
C CYS A 74 -6.19 2.08 -21.48
N ILE A 75 -7.47 1.85 -21.17
CA ILE A 75 -7.99 0.51 -20.83
C ILE A 75 -8.72 -0.08 -22.04
N GLY A 76 -8.11 -1.05 -22.68
CA GLY A 76 -8.68 -1.83 -23.77
C GLY A 76 -9.16 -3.21 -23.33
N PRO A 77 -9.59 -4.05 -24.32
CA PRO A 77 -10.14 -5.38 -24.02
C PRO A 77 -9.13 -6.35 -23.37
N GLU A 78 -7.84 -6.16 -23.61
CA GLU A 78 -6.75 -7.01 -23.10
C GLU A 78 -5.87 -6.31 -22.06
N THR A 79 -6.19 -5.06 -21.67
CA THR A 79 -5.42 -4.34 -20.65
C THR A 79 -5.56 -5.00 -19.28
N VAL A 80 -4.43 -5.27 -18.64
CA VAL A 80 -4.38 -5.78 -17.27
C VAL A 80 -4.25 -4.60 -16.31
N LEU A 81 -5.15 -4.53 -15.33
CA LEU A 81 -5.15 -3.51 -14.28
C LEU A 81 -4.43 -4.04 -13.05
N VAL A 82 -3.56 -3.22 -12.48
CA VAL A 82 -2.73 -3.60 -11.32
C VAL A 82 -2.90 -2.59 -10.20
N SER A 83 -3.13 -3.06 -8.98
CA SER A 83 -3.06 -2.24 -7.77
C SER A 83 -1.99 -2.76 -6.82
N LEU A 84 -1.00 -1.94 -6.52
CA LEU A 84 0.03 -2.21 -5.50
C LEU A 84 -0.13 -1.30 -4.28
N MET A 85 -1.32 -0.72 -4.12
CA MET A 85 -1.65 0.23 -3.05
C MET A 85 -1.93 -0.48 -1.72
N ASN A 86 -1.73 0.26 -0.63
CA ASN A 86 -2.12 -0.20 0.69
C ASN A 86 -3.65 -0.33 0.85
N GLY A 87 -4.07 -1.15 1.80
CA GLY A 87 -5.47 -1.30 2.20
C GLY A 87 -6.20 -2.42 1.48
N LEU A 88 -7.46 -2.61 1.87
CA LEU A 88 -8.36 -3.65 1.36
C LEU A 88 -9.40 -3.06 0.40
N GLY A 89 -9.84 -3.87 -0.58
CA GLY A 89 -10.93 -3.54 -1.48
C GLY A 89 -10.52 -2.71 -2.69
N ASN A 90 -9.23 -2.53 -2.95
CA ASN A 90 -8.74 -1.91 -4.18
C ASN A 90 -9.06 -2.82 -5.39
N GLU A 91 -8.85 -4.13 -5.24
CA GLU A 91 -9.20 -5.15 -6.22
C GLU A 91 -10.69 -5.13 -6.58
N ASP A 92 -11.57 -4.95 -5.59
CA ASP A 92 -13.02 -4.84 -5.80
C ASP A 92 -13.42 -3.65 -6.69
N LYS A 93 -12.59 -2.61 -6.73
CA LYS A 93 -12.79 -1.45 -7.60
C LYS A 93 -12.27 -1.71 -9.01
N LEU A 94 -11.10 -2.34 -9.13
CA LEU A 94 -10.51 -2.68 -10.43
C LEU A 94 -11.37 -3.66 -11.20
N VAL A 95 -11.95 -4.68 -10.55
CA VAL A 95 -12.85 -5.65 -11.20
C VAL A 95 -14.17 -5.06 -11.72
N LYS A 96 -14.49 -3.80 -11.36
CA LYS A 96 -15.61 -3.08 -11.97
C LYS A 96 -15.23 -2.41 -13.28
N ALA A 97 -13.95 -2.14 -13.49
CA ALA A 97 -13.42 -1.52 -14.69
C ALA A 97 -12.86 -2.55 -15.69
N ALA A 98 -12.46 -3.73 -15.18
CA ALA A 98 -12.02 -4.87 -15.98
C ALA A 98 -12.54 -6.17 -15.36
N SER A 99 -12.60 -7.25 -16.14
CA SER A 99 -12.99 -8.56 -15.60
C SER A 99 -11.95 -9.09 -14.61
N PRO A 100 -12.33 -9.96 -13.62
CA PRO A 100 -11.40 -10.47 -12.60
C PRO A 100 -10.15 -11.14 -13.16
N ASP A 101 -10.25 -11.79 -14.33
CA ASP A 101 -9.18 -12.45 -15.07
C ASP A 101 -8.16 -11.49 -15.72
N ARG A 102 -8.36 -10.17 -15.54
CA ARG A 102 -7.47 -9.09 -16.00
C ARG A 102 -7.06 -8.14 -14.87
N VAL A 103 -7.16 -8.60 -13.63
CA VAL A 103 -6.80 -7.78 -12.47
C VAL A 103 -5.73 -8.46 -11.65
N LEU A 104 -4.62 -7.75 -11.44
CA LEU A 104 -3.58 -8.08 -10.47
C LEU A 104 -3.70 -7.14 -9.26
N TYR A 105 -3.43 -7.67 -8.09
CA TYR A 105 -3.44 -6.87 -6.88
C TYR A 105 -2.33 -7.31 -5.92
N GLY A 106 -1.89 -6.37 -5.11
CA GLY A 106 -0.77 -6.63 -4.24
C GLY A 106 -0.46 -5.48 -3.31
N SER A 107 0.72 -5.48 -2.77
CA SER A 107 1.22 -4.39 -1.95
C SER A 107 2.74 -4.27 -2.02
N GLY A 108 3.22 -3.02 -1.97
CA GLY A 108 4.64 -2.71 -1.80
C GLY A 108 5.00 -2.48 -0.33
N VAL A 109 6.21 -2.86 0.06
CA VAL A 109 6.82 -2.57 1.37
C VAL A 109 7.97 -1.58 1.15
N LEU A 110 7.63 -0.43 0.54
CA LEU A 110 8.56 0.65 0.22
C LEU A 110 8.14 1.91 0.97
N GLY A 111 9.07 2.49 1.73
CA GLY A 111 8.94 3.87 2.16
C GLY A 111 9.32 4.77 0.99
N THR A 112 8.45 5.70 0.61
CA THR A 112 8.74 6.65 -0.46
C THR A 112 8.37 8.05 -0.04
N GLU A 113 9.22 9.02 -0.41
CA GLU A 113 9.01 10.43 -0.17
C GLU A 113 9.20 11.22 -1.46
N LEU A 114 8.39 12.26 -1.65
CA LEU A 114 8.50 13.24 -2.73
C LEU A 114 8.88 14.59 -2.12
N PRO A 115 10.17 14.86 -1.87
CA PRO A 115 10.60 16.09 -1.21
C PRO A 115 10.44 17.34 -2.09
N GLU A 116 10.55 17.15 -3.40
CA GLU A 116 10.44 18.21 -4.42
C GLU A 116 10.04 17.60 -5.78
N PRO A 117 9.47 18.37 -6.71
CA PRO A 117 9.18 17.89 -8.06
C PRO A 117 10.40 17.27 -8.74
N GLY A 118 10.20 16.14 -9.41
CA GLY A 118 11.27 15.43 -10.13
C GLY A 118 12.21 14.62 -9.24
N LYS A 119 11.96 14.51 -7.92
CA LYS A 119 12.83 13.75 -7.01
C LYS A 119 12.03 12.82 -6.11
N CYS A 120 12.44 11.57 -6.08
CA CYS A 120 11.90 10.54 -5.21
C CYS A 120 13.00 9.98 -4.29
N ILE A 121 12.71 9.88 -3.00
CA ILE A 121 13.57 9.19 -2.04
C ILE A 121 12.88 7.89 -1.68
N SER A 122 13.59 6.77 -1.80
CA SER A 122 13.09 5.46 -1.41
C SER A 122 13.88 4.91 -0.23
N SER A 123 13.16 4.36 0.75
CA SER A 123 13.72 3.59 1.85
C SER A 123 13.28 2.14 1.65
N PRO A 124 14.11 1.32 0.97
CA PRO A 124 13.78 -0.08 0.77
C PRO A 124 13.71 -0.82 2.10
N SER A 125 12.84 -1.82 2.18
CA SER A 125 12.81 -2.72 3.33
C SER A 125 14.12 -3.50 3.43
N ALA A 126 14.61 -3.71 4.66
CA ALA A 126 15.80 -4.50 4.90
C ALA A 126 15.63 -5.99 4.52
N ASP A 127 14.41 -6.47 4.40
CA ASP A 127 14.07 -7.90 4.30
C ASP A 127 13.63 -8.34 2.89
N GLY A 128 14.44 -8.14 1.89
CA GLY A 128 14.30 -8.84 0.62
C GLY A 128 13.15 -8.34 -0.26
N LEU A 129 11.97 -8.97 -0.26
CA LEU A 129 10.90 -8.63 -1.20
C LEU A 129 10.26 -7.26 -0.91
N GLN A 130 10.30 -6.39 -1.93
CA GLN A 130 9.72 -5.05 -1.87
C GLN A 130 8.24 -5.03 -2.27
N MET A 131 7.83 -5.96 -3.15
CA MET A 131 6.46 -6.07 -3.64
C MET A 131 6.01 -7.52 -3.66
N ASN A 132 4.74 -7.72 -3.29
CA ASN A 132 4.04 -9.00 -3.37
C ASN A 132 2.72 -8.77 -4.07
N PHE A 133 2.45 -9.52 -5.14
CA PHE A 133 1.21 -9.40 -5.91
C PHE A 133 0.80 -10.74 -6.52
N GLY A 134 -0.45 -10.85 -6.96
CA GLY A 134 -1.04 -12.02 -7.57
C GLY A 134 -2.28 -11.66 -8.38
N ALA A 135 -2.84 -12.63 -9.09
CA ALA A 135 -4.08 -12.44 -9.84
C ALA A 135 -5.32 -12.50 -8.92
N VAL A 136 -6.36 -11.73 -9.26
CA VAL A 136 -7.69 -11.92 -8.66
C VAL A 136 -8.28 -13.23 -9.12
N GLU A 137 -8.16 -13.49 -10.43
CA GLU A 137 -8.48 -14.76 -11.09
C GLU A 137 -7.36 -15.08 -12.10
N HIS A 138 -6.82 -16.28 -12.04
CA HIS A 138 -5.77 -16.72 -12.96
C HIS A 138 -6.32 -16.87 -14.37
N SER A 139 -5.59 -16.34 -15.32
CA SER A 139 -5.83 -16.48 -16.76
C SER A 139 -4.50 -16.41 -17.50
N PRO A 140 -4.41 -16.89 -18.75
CA PRO A 140 -3.19 -16.75 -19.54
C PRO A 140 -2.69 -15.29 -19.63
N LEU A 141 -3.62 -14.32 -19.69
CA LEU A 141 -3.29 -12.90 -19.81
C LEU A 141 -2.79 -12.33 -18.47
N ALA A 142 -3.50 -12.60 -17.36
CA ALA A 142 -3.08 -12.15 -16.03
C ALA A 142 -1.75 -12.76 -15.61
N ASP A 143 -1.56 -14.07 -15.89
CA ASP A 143 -0.34 -14.79 -15.52
C ASP A 143 0.86 -14.32 -16.33
N ALA A 144 0.68 -14.04 -17.64
CA ALA A 144 1.72 -13.48 -18.48
C ALA A 144 2.11 -12.06 -18.02
N ALA A 145 1.12 -11.20 -17.70
CA ALA A 145 1.36 -9.87 -17.19
C ALA A 145 2.05 -9.90 -15.81
N GLY A 146 1.63 -10.82 -14.94
CA GLY A 146 2.22 -11.02 -13.62
C GLY A 146 3.69 -11.45 -13.70
N ALA A 147 4.00 -12.42 -14.55
CA ALA A 147 5.37 -12.89 -14.77
C ALA A 147 6.26 -11.81 -15.37
N GLU A 148 5.74 -11.04 -16.33
CA GLU A 148 6.49 -9.92 -16.93
C GLU A 148 6.75 -8.80 -15.92
N LEU A 149 5.79 -8.43 -15.10
CA LEU A 149 6.01 -7.45 -14.03
C LEU A 149 7.02 -7.94 -12.99
N GLU A 150 6.95 -9.21 -12.58
CA GLU A 150 7.95 -9.80 -11.68
C GLU A 150 9.35 -9.68 -12.28
N ARG A 151 9.51 -10.01 -13.56
CA ARG A 151 10.77 -9.89 -14.28
C ARG A 151 11.26 -8.43 -14.33
N LEU A 152 10.41 -7.50 -14.75
CA LEU A 152 10.75 -6.08 -14.91
C LEU A 152 11.17 -5.44 -13.59
N PHE A 153 10.44 -5.69 -12.52
CA PHE A 153 10.77 -5.16 -11.19
C PHE A 153 12.08 -5.74 -10.67
N ASN A 154 12.30 -7.05 -10.78
CA ASN A 154 13.54 -7.70 -10.36
C ASN A 154 14.73 -7.22 -11.18
N ASP A 155 14.62 -7.12 -12.50
CA ASP A 155 15.66 -6.59 -13.37
C ASP A 155 15.97 -5.10 -13.06
N GLY A 156 14.96 -4.35 -12.63
CA GLY A 156 15.08 -2.97 -12.16
C GLY A 156 15.65 -2.82 -10.74
N GLY A 157 15.98 -3.91 -10.06
CA GLY A 157 16.52 -3.88 -8.70
C GLY A 157 15.47 -3.65 -7.61
N CYS A 158 14.19 -3.89 -7.91
CA CYS A 158 13.10 -3.88 -6.96
C CYS A 158 12.59 -5.31 -6.74
N PRO A 159 13.12 -6.05 -5.76
CA PRO A 159 12.76 -7.45 -5.54
C PRO A 159 11.27 -7.62 -5.32
N CYS A 160 10.62 -8.41 -6.16
CA CYS A 160 9.20 -8.67 -6.07
C CYS A 160 8.86 -10.13 -6.40
N LYS A 161 7.63 -10.52 -6.05
CA LYS A 161 7.14 -11.87 -6.32
C LYS A 161 5.70 -11.83 -6.79
N PHE A 162 5.43 -12.50 -7.93
CA PHE A 162 4.12 -12.88 -8.38
C PHE A 162 3.75 -14.23 -7.74
N TRP A 163 2.69 -14.25 -6.95
CA TRP A 163 2.25 -15.41 -6.18
C TRP A 163 1.01 -16.03 -6.79
N ASP A 164 0.93 -17.36 -6.76
CA ASP A 164 -0.32 -18.07 -7.10
C ASP A 164 -1.44 -17.69 -6.13
N ASP A 165 -1.13 -17.46 -4.88
CA ASP A 165 -2.04 -16.88 -3.88
C ASP A 165 -1.31 -15.80 -3.08
N VAL A 166 -1.58 -14.56 -3.38
CA VAL A 166 -0.98 -13.41 -2.69
C VAL A 166 -1.67 -13.09 -1.36
N ARG A 167 -2.88 -13.62 -1.10
CA ARG A 167 -3.71 -13.26 0.07
C ARG A 167 -2.98 -13.39 1.41
N PRO A 168 -2.21 -14.47 1.71
CA PRO A 168 -1.47 -14.57 2.96
C PRO A 168 -0.51 -13.40 3.20
N HIS A 169 0.22 -12.99 2.16
CA HIS A 169 1.17 -11.88 2.23
C HIS A 169 0.47 -10.53 2.44
N LEU A 170 -0.65 -10.32 1.73
CA LEU A 170 -1.46 -9.11 1.89
C LEU A 170 -2.06 -9.02 3.29
N TRP A 171 -2.69 -10.09 3.77
CA TRP A 171 -3.29 -10.09 5.10
C TRP A 171 -2.27 -9.90 6.21
N GLN A 172 -1.07 -10.50 6.08
CA GLN A 172 0.01 -10.26 7.03
C GLN A 172 0.37 -8.77 7.13
N LYS A 173 0.55 -8.11 5.98
CA LYS A 173 0.83 -6.67 5.94
C LYS A 173 -0.33 -5.84 6.47
N ILE A 174 -1.55 -6.15 6.06
CA ILE A 174 -2.75 -5.42 6.47
C ILE A 174 -2.94 -5.50 7.98
N ILE A 175 -2.81 -6.68 8.58
CA ILE A 175 -2.95 -6.85 10.04
C ILE A 175 -1.87 -6.05 10.77
N THR A 176 -0.62 -6.08 10.29
CA THR A 176 0.47 -5.27 10.85
C THR A 176 0.13 -3.78 10.77
N ASN A 177 -0.35 -3.29 9.63
CA ASN A 177 -0.73 -1.90 9.43
C ASN A 177 -1.93 -1.51 10.29
N CYS A 178 -3.00 -2.32 10.34
CA CYS A 178 -4.17 -2.08 11.19
C CYS A 178 -3.80 -2.01 12.68
N THR A 179 -2.75 -2.73 13.08
CA THR A 179 -2.26 -2.75 14.46
C THR A 179 -1.41 -1.52 14.76
N PHE A 180 -0.32 -1.32 14.05
CA PHE A 180 0.68 -0.33 14.46
C PHE A 180 0.43 1.06 13.90
N ASN A 181 -0.10 1.21 12.69
CA ASN A 181 -0.28 2.53 12.11
C ASN A 181 -1.17 3.43 12.99
N PRO A 182 -2.38 3.02 13.37
CA PRO A 182 -3.23 3.85 14.21
C PRO A 182 -2.80 3.87 15.68
N LEU A 183 -2.33 2.75 16.25
CA LEU A 183 -1.89 2.74 17.65
C LEU A 183 -0.69 3.67 17.85
N SER A 184 0.27 3.68 16.92
CA SER A 184 1.40 4.62 16.96
C SER A 184 0.95 6.07 16.85
N ALA A 185 -0.05 6.36 16.01
CA ALA A 185 -0.62 7.70 15.88
C ALA A 185 -1.32 8.18 17.16
N ILE A 186 -2.10 7.29 17.79
CA ILE A 186 -2.89 7.59 19.00
C ILE A 186 -1.99 7.71 20.23
N LEU A 187 -1.11 6.73 20.44
CA LEU A 187 -0.25 6.64 21.60
C LEU A 187 1.01 7.50 21.50
N ARG A 188 1.35 7.97 20.29
CA ARG A 188 2.61 8.69 19.97
C ARG A 188 3.84 7.85 20.30
N LEU A 189 3.75 6.54 20.16
CA LEU A 189 4.82 5.58 20.42
C LEU A 189 5.22 4.86 19.13
N LYS A 190 6.46 4.44 19.06
CA LYS A 190 6.93 3.54 17.98
C LYS A 190 6.39 2.13 18.20
N ALA A 191 6.26 1.34 17.14
CA ALA A 191 5.70 -0.01 17.21
C ALA A 191 6.40 -0.90 18.25
N LYS A 192 7.74 -0.82 18.34
CA LYS A 192 8.53 -1.56 19.34
C LYS A 192 8.16 -1.19 20.78
N ASP A 193 7.88 0.09 21.05
CA ASP A 193 7.58 0.57 22.40
C ASP A 193 6.15 0.19 22.80
N ILE A 194 5.22 0.17 21.86
CA ILE A 194 3.86 -0.36 22.07
C ILE A 194 3.94 -1.84 22.48
N MET A 195 4.77 -2.64 21.81
CA MET A 195 4.89 -4.07 22.09
C MET A 195 5.63 -4.38 23.41
N LYS A 196 6.46 -3.47 23.91
CA LYS A 196 7.15 -3.61 25.21
C LYS A 196 6.26 -3.25 26.39
N ASP A 197 5.26 -2.40 26.18
CA ASP A 197 4.28 -2.05 27.19
C ASP A 197 3.15 -3.12 27.27
N MET A 198 2.77 -3.52 28.47
CA MET A 198 1.79 -4.59 28.67
C MET A 198 0.39 -4.20 28.19
N ASN A 199 -0.01 -2.95 28.37
CA ASN A 199 -1.31 -2.44 27.88
C ASN A 199 -1.26 -2.22 26.38
N GLY A 200 -0.14 -1.68 25.84
CA GLY A 200 0.08 -1.53 24.42
C GLY A 200 0.01 -2.85 23.66
N ALA A 201 0.69 -3.88 24.17
CA ALA A 201 0.61 -5.24 23.63
C ALA A 201 -0.80 -5.82 23.74
N GLY A 202 -1.53 -5.51 24.84
CA GLY A 202 -2.93 -5.89 25.00
C GLY A 202 -3.84 -5.29 23.93
N LEU A 203 -3.67 -4.01 23.59
CA LEU A 203 -4.39 -3.35 22.50
C LEU A 203 -4.06 -3.99 21.15
N ALA A 204 -2.78 -4.25 20.89
CA ALA A 204 -2.34 -4.91 19.66
C ALA A 204 -2.98 -6.29 19.49
N ILE A 205 -3.04 -7.11 20.56
CA ILE A 205 -3.69 -8.43 20.55
C ILE A 205 -5.16 -8.34 20.17
N GLN A 206 -5.90 -7.36 20.69
CA GLN A 206 -7.32 -7.18 20.36
C GLN A 206 -7.50 -6.89 18.85
N VAL A 207 -6.75 -5.93 18.31
CA VAL A 207 -6.80 -5.58 16.87
C VAL A 207 -6.44 -6.80 16.00
N VAL A 208 -5.34 -7.49 16.34
CA VAL A 208 -4.89 -8.67 15.58
C VAL A 208 -5.94 -9.79 15.61
N THR A 209 -6.58 -10.02 16.76
CA THR A 209 -7.60 -11.07 16.92
C THR A 209 -8.79 -10.82 15.98
N GLU A 210 -9.30 -9.59 15.94
CA GLU A 210 -10.41 -9.22 15.08
C GLU A 210 -10.01 -9.31 13.59
N CYS A 211 -8.83 -8.81 13.24
CA CYS A 211 -8.32 -8.87 11.86
C CYS A 211 -8.14 -10.32 11.38
N CYS A 212 -7.57 -11.21 12.22
CA CYS A 212 -7.41 -12.63 11.89
C CYS A 212 -8.76 -13.34 11.71
N ALA A 213 -9.76 -12.99 12.53
CA ALA A 213 -11.10 -13.55 12.37
C ALA A 213 -11.72 -13.15 11.02
N VAL A 214 -11.61 -11.88 10.64
CA VAL A 214 -12.08 -11.38 9.34
C VAL A 214 -11.29 -12.01 8.18
N ALA A 215 -9.95 -12.09 8.27
CA ALA A 215 -9.12 -12.74 7.26
C ALA A 215 -9.52 -14.19 7.02
N THR A 216 -9.73 -14.95 8.10
CA THR A 216 -10.15 -16.34 8.04
C THR A 216 -11.51 -16.50 7.36
N ALA A 217 -12.47 -15.65 7.71
CA ALA A 217 -13.79 -15.67 7.07
C ALA A 217 -13.77 -15.21 5.60
N LYS A 218 -12.73 -14.45 5.21
CA LYS A 218 -12.44 -14.08 3.80
C LYS A 218 -11.62 -15.14 3.06
N GLY A 219 -11.47 -16.34 3.61
CA GLY A 219 -10.79 -17.46 2.97
C GLY A 219 -9.25 -17.43 3.08
N CYS A 220 -8.70 -16.65 4.01
CA CYS A 220 -7.28 -16.65 4.35
C CYS A 220 -7.12 -17.07 5.82
N PRO A 221 -6.97 -18.37 6.12
CA PRO A 221 -6.89 -18.87 7.49
C PRO A 221 -5.69 -18.29 8.25
N MET A 222 -5.95 -17.53 9.31
CA MET A 222 -4.94 -16.92 10.18
C MET A 222 -5.35 -17.03 11.64
N THR A 223 -4.37 -17.23 12.52
CA THR A 223 -4.62 -17.24 13.97
C THR A 223 -3.86 -16.11 14.65
N ALA A 224 -4.51 -15.43 15.57
CA ALA A 224 -3.90 -14.35 16.34
C ALA A 224 -2.66 -14.83 17.10
N SER A 225 -2.68 -16.06 17.64
CA SER A 225 -1.53 -16.62 18.36
C SER A 225 -0.29 -16.77 17.49
N ALA A 226 -0.43 -17.35 16.30
CA ALA A 226 0.67 -17.49 15.35
C ALA A 226 1.18 -16.11 14.91
N PHE A 227 0.26 -15.21 14.52
CA PHE A 227 0.61 -13.86 14.10
C PHE A 227 1.36 -13.08 15.19
N MET A 228 0.89 -13.10 16.43
CA MET A 228 1.54 -12.42 17.54
C MET A 228 2.90 -13.04 17.90
N THR A 229 3.09 -14.33 17.65
CA THR A 229 4.40 -14.98 17.84
C THR A 229 5.42 -14.46 16.83
N GLU A 230 5.07 -14.37 15.55
CA GLU A 230 5.94 -13.80 14.52
C GLU A 230 6.19 -12.30 14.74
N LEU A 231 5.17 -11.57 15.13
CA LEU A 231 5.29 -10.15 15.45
C LEU A 231 6.28 -9.88 16.58
N ARG A 232 6.24 -10.70 17.65
CA ARG A 232 7.19 -10.59 18.77
C ARG A 232 8.62 -10.92 18.35
N LYS A 233 8.82 -11.91 17.47
CA LYS A 233 10.14 -12.21 16.89
C LYS A 233 10.68 -11.01 16.12
N SER A 234 9.86 -10.39 15.30
CA SER A 234 10.22 -9.21 14.50
C SER A 234 10.60 -8.02 15.40
N VAL A 235 9.89 -7.79 16.50
CA VAL A 235 10.26 -6.77 17.50
C VAL A 235 11.57 -7.11 18.20
N GLY A 236 11.76 -8.36 18.61
CA GLY A 236 12.96 -8.83 19.30
C GLY A 236 14.20 -8.90 18.40
N GLY A 237 14.01 -9.22 17.13
CA GLY A 237 15.08 -9.32 16.11
C GLY A 237 15.47 -7.98 15.46
N GLY A 238 14.84 -6.87 15.85
CA GLY A 238 15.18 -5.54 15.32
C GLY A 238 14.64 -5.25 13.91
N THR A 239 13.79 -6.12 13.36
CA THR A 239 13.18 -5.94 12.04
C THR A 239 11.96 -5.00 12.08
N ILE A 240 11.34 -4.77 13.25
CA ILE A 240 10.42 -3.65 13.44
C ILE A 240 11.24 -2.41 13.75
N GLU A 241 11.33 -1.60 12.74
CA GLU A 241 12.22 -0.45 12.70
C GLU A 241 11.90 0.63 13.73
N ASP A 242 12.93 1.41 14.06
CA ASP A 242 12.88 2.52 15.02
C ASP A 242 12.29 3.79 14.39
N TYR A 243 11.18 3.65 13.66
CA TYR A 243 10.50 4.77 13.02
C TYR A 243 9.00 4.79 13.36
N TYR A 244 8.36 5.91 13.06
CA TYR A 244 6.90 6.04 13.13
C TYR A 244 6.27 5.50 11.84
N PRO A 245 5.29 4.58 11.92
CA PRO A 245 4.54 4.10 10.75
C PRO A 245 3.86 5.25 9.98
N SER A 246 3.56 5.03 8.70
CA SER A 246 3.05 6.06 7.78
C SER A 246 1.85 6.85 8.34
N MET A 247 0.86 6.20 8.94
CA MET A 247 -0.29 6.89 9.53
C MET A 247 0.09 7.75 10.74
N ALA A 248 1.07 7.32 11.54
CA ALA A 248 1.58 8.15 12.63
C ALA A 248 2.28 9.40 12.08
N GLN A 249 3.03 9.27 10.98
CA GLN A 249 3.61 10.41 10.28
C GLN A 249 2.51 11.33 9.72
N ASP A 250 1.49 10.77 9.06
CA ASP A 250 0.35 11.54 8.53
C ASP A 250 -0.34 12.35 9.62
N VAL A 251 -0.56 11.75 10.80
CA VAL A 251 -1.25 12.41 11.92
C VAL A 251 -0.36 13.38 12.67
N LEU A 252 0.86 12.97 13.01
CA LEU A 252 1.71 13.72 13.95
C LEU A 252 2.56 14.79 13.25
N MET A 253 3.05 14.50 12.05
CA MET A 253 4.00 15.36 11.33
C MET A 253 3.31 16.19 10.25
N PHE A 254 2.51 15.56 9.39
CA PHE A 254 1.98 16.20 8.19
C PHE A 254 0.55 16.75 8.34
N LYS A 255 -0.19 16.37 9.38
CA LYS A 255 -1.57 16.80 9.64
C LYS A 255 -2.49 16.60 8.41
N ARG A 256 -2.38 15.47 7.74
CA ARG A 256 -3.11 15.14 6.52
C ARG A 256 -4.09 13.97 6.70
N GLN A 257 -4.92 13.72 5.69
CA GLN A 257 -5.85 12.60 5.66
C GLN A 257 -5.09 11.27 5.65
N THR A 258 -5.59 10.31 6.43
CA THR A 258 -5.01 8.98 6.61
C THR A 258 -5.76 7.92 5.82
N GLU A 259 -5.17 6.73 5.71
CA GLU A 259 -5.79 5.55 5.11
C GLU A 259 -6.63 4.72 6.11
N ILE A 260 -7.06 5.31 7.24
CA ILE A 260 -7.81 4.59 8.29
C ILE A 260 -9.06 3.88 7.76
N GLY A 261 -9.74 4.48 6.78
CA GLY A 261 -10.96 3.93 6.17
C GLY A 261 -10.74 2.63 5.40
N THR A 262 -9.58 2.45 4.78
CA THR A 262 -9.19 1.29 3.95
C THR A 262 -8.34 0.28 4.73
N LEU A 263 -7.97 0.59 5.96
CA LEU A 263 -7.35 -0.30 6.93
C LEU A 263 -8.39 -0.77 7.96
N ASN A 264 -8.36 -0.23 9.18
CA ASN A 264 -9.28 -0.63 10.25
C ASN A 264 -10.76 -0.44 9.88
N GLY A 265 -11.10 0.62 9.13
CA GLY A 265 -12.45 0.83 8.61
C GLY A 265 -12.91 -0.25 7.64
N ALA A 266 -12.01 -0.81 6.83
CA ALA A 266 -12.32 -1.94 5.97
C ALA A 266 -12.53 -3.23 6.78
N ILE A 267 -11.71 -3.48 7.83
CA ILE A 267 -11.92 -4.58 8.76
C ILE A 267 -13.31 -4.49 9.41
N SER A 268 -13.69 -3.29 9.91
CA SER A 268 -15.00 -3.01 10.47
C SER A 268 -16.14 -3.30 9.47
N LYS A 269 -15.98 -2.84 8.23
CA LYS A 269 -16.96 -3.06 7.17
C LYS A 269 -17.13 -4.55 6.84
N TYR A 270 -16.03 -5.27 6.67
CA TYR A 270 -16.07 -6.72 6.40
C TYR A 270 -16.60 -7.49 7.61
N GLY A 271 -16.17 -7.14 8.84
CA GLY A 271 -16.68 -7.75 10.07
C GLY A 271 -18.20 -7.63 10.15
N LYS A 272 -18.76 -6.43 9.92
CA LYS A 272 -20.20 -6.20 9.89
C LYS A 272 -20.90 -7.05 8.81
N ALA A 273 -20.35 -7.12 7.62
CA ALA A 273 -20.93 -7.91 6.51
C ALA A 273 -20.92 -9.42 6.79
N LEU A 274 -19.93 -9.90 7.56
CA LEU A 274 -19.71 -11.31 7.88
C LEU A 274 -20.29 -11.70 9.27
N GLY A 275 -20.88 -10.77 10.01
CA GLY A 275 -21.37 -11.01 11.38
C GLY A 275 -20.27 -11.21 12.42
N ILE A 276 -19.07 -10.71 12.17
CA ILE A 276 -17.91 -10.82 13.06
C ILE A 276 -17.75 -9.49 13.82
N PRO A 277 -17.80 -9.50 15.15
CA PRO A 277 -17.56 -8.30 15.96
C PRO A 277 -16.14 -7.77 15.80
N THR A 278 -16.00 -6.45 15.57
CA THR A 278 -14.71 -5.77 15.42
C THR A 278 -14.62 -4.49 16.26
N PRO A 279 -14.93 -4.54 17.58
CA PRO A 279 -15.06 -3.35 18.41
C PRO A 279 -13.77 -2.53 18.55
N ALA A 280 -12.58 -3.17 18.58
CA ALA A 280 -11.30 -2.46 18.63
C ALA A 280 -11.03 -1.71 17.32
N ASN A 281 -11.23 -2.35 16.18
CA ASN A 281 -11.08 -1.69 14.87
C ASN A 281 -12.11 -0.57 14.67
N ASP A 282 -13.36 -0.75 15.12
CA ASP A 282 -14.42 0.26 15.08
C ASP A 282 -14.04 1.51 15.90
N MET A 283 -13.54 1.30 17.12
CA MET A 283 -13.12 2.38 18.02
C MET A 283 -11.93 3.14 17.44
N ILE A 284 -10.90 2.43 17.02
CA ILE A 284 -9.69 3.01 16.41
C ILE A 284 -10.05 3.83 15.16
N THR A 285 -10.92 3.30 14.30
CA THR A 285 -11.40 4.02 13.10
C THR A 285 -12.05 5.34 13.46
N LYS A 286 -12.90 5.37 14.50
CA LYS A 286 -13.56 6.59 14.97
C LYS A 286 -12.57 7.58 15.57
N ILE A 287 -11.61 7.12 16.36
CA ILE A 287 -10.61 7.97 17.00
C ILE A 287 -9.75 8.67 15.93
N ILE A 288 -9.15 7.93 15.01
CA ILE A 288 -8.32 8.52 13.94
C ILE A 288 -9.16 9.41 13.02
N SER A 289 -10.39 9.02 12.68
CA SER A 289 -11.31 9.86 11.90
C SER A 289 -11.66 11.17 12.60
N CYS A 290 -11.80 11.15 13.92
CA CYS A 290 -12.00 12.36 14.72
C CYS A 290 -10.73 13.23 14.74
N ILE A 291 -9.56 12.63 14.94
CA ILE A 291 -8.29 13.34 14.95
C ILE A 291 -8.08 14.09 13.62
N GLN A 292 -8.17 13.40 12.48
CA GLN A 292 -7.88 13.98 11.16
C GLN A 292 -8.87 15.05 10.69
N LYS A 293 -10.07 15.10 11.30
CA LYS A 293 -11.08 16.14 11.02
C LYS A 293 -10.92 17.39 11.88
N ASN A 294 -10.07 17.37 12.90
CA ASN A 294 -9.97 18.41 13.91
C ASN A 294 -8.52 18.78 14.24
N TYR A 295 -7.60 18.72 13.28
CA TYR A 295 -6.18 19.07 13.50
C TYR A 295 -6.01 20.49 14.02
N ASP A 296 -6.83 21.42 13.53
CA ASP A 296 -6.86 22.84 13.92
C ASP A 296 -7.35 23.10 15.36
N LYS A 297 -8.08 22.14 15.94
CA LYS A 297 -8.68 22.23 17.27
C LYS A 297 -7.95 21.44 18.35
N GLN A 298 -6.90 20.72 17.94
CA GLN A 298 -6.11 19.94 18.89
C GLN A 298 -5.21 20.84 19.72
N TYR A 299 -5.01 20.48 21.00
CA TYR A 299 -4.04 21.12 21.85
C TYR A 299 -2.65 21.04 21.23
N GLN A 300 -1.99 22.18 21.11
CA GLN A 300 -0.68 22.27 20.41
C GLN A 300 0.51 22.20 21.38
N GLY A 301 0.28 22.00 22.69
CA GLY A 301 1.33 21.85 23.70
C GLY A 301 2.01 23.16 24.05
#